data_c3a91497eecba30e40a684094f0ab1e0
#
_entry.id   c3a91497eecba30e40a684094f0ab1e0
#
_cell.length_a   1.000
_cell.length_b   1.000
_cell.length_c   1.000
_cell.angle_alpha   90.00
_cell.angle_beta   90.00
_cell.angle_gamma   90.00
#
_symmetry.space_group_name_H-M   'P 1'
#
loop_
_entity.id
_entity.type
_entity.pdbx_description
1 polymer ?
#
loop_
_entity_poly.entity_id
_entity_poly.type
_entity_poly.pdbx_seq_one_letter_code
_entity_poly.pdbx_strand_id
1 'polypeptide(L)'
;MPWMFRRAGVGPIIGKRTWGGLVGIGGYPTLIDGGSVTAPHFAFYSPDGQWEVENHGVDPDIEIEFDPKAWREGHDPQLEKAVDWLQQELKKRPVKRPLRPPYPNYHSRELTSGK
;
A
#
# COMPACT_ATOMS: atom_id res chain seq x y z
N MET A 1 6.02 3.68 1.77
CA MET A 1 4.72 3.09 1.36
C MET A 1 3.55 3.58 2.24
N PRO A 2 3.50 3.49 3.58
CA PRO A 2 2.32 3.86 4.38
C PRO A 2 1.85 5.31 4.22
N TRP A 3 2.77 6.26 4.15
CA TRP A 3 2.46 7.67 3.91
C TRP A 3 1.71 7.89 2.59
N MET A 4 2.18 7.27 1.49
CA MET A 4 1.51 7.37 0.19
C MET A 4 0.14 6.69 0.20
N PHE A 5 0.02 5.57 0.91
CA PHE A 5 -1.25 4.86 1.08
C PHE A 5 -2.31 5.76 1.76
N ARG A 6 -1.90 6.47 2.82
CA ARG A 6 -2.76 7.43 3.50
C ARG A 6 -3.16 8.58 2.58
N ARG A 7 -2.21 9.20 1.89
CA ARG A 7 -2.51 10.31 0.97
C ARG A 7 -3.40 9.90 -0.19
N ALA A 8 -3.30 8.69 -0.66
CA ALA A 8 -4.17 8.14 -1.69
C ALA A 8 -5.58 7.77 -1.19
N GLY A 9 -5.83 7.83 0.12
CA GLY A 9 -7.13 7.50 0.70
C GLY A 9 -7.59 6.06 0.44
N VAL A 10 -6.64 5.11 0.34
CA VAL A 10 -6.95 3.72 -0.01
C VAL A 10 -7.72 3.01 1.09
N GLY A 11 -7.40 3.31 2.35
CA GLY A 11 -8.03 2.72 3.52
C GLY A 11 -7.27 3.06 4.81
N PRO A 12 -7.70 2.55 5.97
CA PRO A 12 -7.00 2.74 7.22
C PRO A 12 -5.67 1.97 7.25
N ILE A 13 -4.72 2.54 7.95
CA ILE A 13 -3.46 1.90 8.30
C ILE A 13 -3.64 1.21 9.64
N ILE A 14 -3.37 -0.09 9.66
CA ILE A 14 -3.55 -0.94 10.86
C ILE A 14 -2.18 -1.47 11.29
N GLY A 15 -1.89 -1.40 12.57
CA GLY A 15 -0.64 -1.91 13.13
C GLY A 15 0.01 -0.95 14.11
N LYS A 16 1.33 -0.75 13.99
CA LYS A 16 2.10 0.17 14.81
C LYS A 16 2.71 1.27 13.95
N ARG A 17 3.03 2.39 14.59
CA ARG A 17 3.74 3.51 13.95
C ARG A 17 5.04 3.02 13.31
N THR A 18 5.31 3.44 12.09
CA THR A 18 6.59 3.14 11.43
C THR A 18 7.72 3.93 12.08
N TRP A 19 8.95 3.44 11.97
CA TRP A 19 10.09 4.04 12.70
C TRP A 19 10.56 5.40 12.16
N GLY A 20 10.27 5.68 10.88
CA GLY A 20 10.56 6.99 10.30
C GLY A 20 11.93 7.15 9.68
N GLY A 21 12.62 6.10 9.37
CA GLY A 21 13.86 6.17 8.61
C GLY A 21 13.57 6.22 7.11
N LEU A 22 13.44 7.40 6.56
CA LEU A 22 13.08 7.62 5.15
C LEU A 22 14.21 8.19 4.32
N VAL A 23 15.16 8.90 4.94
CA VAL A 23 16.33 9.43 4.25
C VAL A 23 17.08 8.30 3.56
N GLY A 24 17.26 8.43 2.25
CA GLY A 24 17.98 7.45 1.45
C GLY A 24 19.48 7.55 1.65
N ILE A 25 20.14 6.40 1.79
CA ILE A 25 21.58 6.29 1.85
C ILE A 25 22.14 5.99 0.46
N GLY A 26 23.13 6.76 0.02
CA GLY A 26 23.80 6.59 -1.27
C GLY A 26 25.11 5.84 -1.16
N GLY A 27 25.54 5.28 -2.31
CA GLY A 27 26.86 4.71 -2.44
C GLY A 27 27.93 5.81 -2.54
N TYR A 28 28.91 5.75 -1.66
CA TYR A 28 30.11 6.58 -1.71
C TYR A 28 31.27 5.78 -2.32
N PRO A 29 32.32 6.45 -2.83
CA PRO A 29 33.47 5.74 -3.34
C PRO A 29 34.03 4.77 -2.29
N THR A 30 34.51 3.64 -2.78
CA THR A 30 35.27 2.70 -1.94
C THR A 30 36.53 3.37 -1.43
N LEU A 31 36.82 3.22 -0.14
CA LEU A 31 38.02 3.76 0.48
C LEU A 31 39.27 3.00 0.00
N ILE A 32 40.44 3.59 0.21
CA ILE A 32 41.70 3.04 -0.27
C ILE A 32 42.02 1.66 0.33
N ASP A 33 41.52 1.38 1.51
CA ASP A 33 41.66 0.11 2.21
C ASP A 33 40.56 -0.92 1.83
N GLY A 34 39.66 -0.60 0.88
CA GLY A 34 38.54 -1.42 0.49
C GLY A 34 37.29 -1.27 1.37
N GLY A 35 37.35 -0.43 2.40
CA GLY A 35 36.21 -0.10 3.24
C GLY A 35 35.15 0.71 2.49
N SER A 36 33.96 0.80 3.04
CA SER A 36 32.86 1.60 2.49
C SER A 36 32.16 2.42 3.58
N VAL A 37 31.65 3.56 3.20
CA VAL A 37 30.83 4.42 4.07
C VAL A 37 29.48 4.61 3.43
N THR A 38 28.43 4.42 4.23
CA THR A 38 27.06 4.81 3.86
C THR A 38 26.71 6.12 4.56
N ALA A 39 26.19 7.06 3.80
CA ALA A 39 25.79 8.35 4.34
C ALA A 39 24.48 8.83 3.68
N PRO A 40 23.77 9.78 4.30
CA PRO A 40 22.58 10.37 3.71
C PRO A 40 22.88 10.95 2.33
N HIS A 41 22.04 10.64 1.33
CA HIS A 41 22.21 11.09 -0.03
C HIS A 41 21.03 11.89 -0.55
N PHE A 42 19.81 11.49 -0.19
CA PHE A 42 18.59 12.19 -0.58
C PHE A 42 17.51 12.08 0.50
N ALA A 43 16.63 13.05 0.53
CA ALA A 43 15.52 13.11 1.46
C ALA A 43 14.21 13.40 0.72
N PHE A 44 13.10 13.20 1.41
CA PHE A 44 11.77 13.42 0.87
C PHE A 44 11.05 14.52 1.65
N TYR A 45 10.29 15.33 0.94
CA TYR A 45 9.35 16.28 1.50
C TYR A 45 7.98 16.14 0.84
N SER A 46 6.94 16.60 1.52
CA SER A 46 5.58 16.52 1.00
C SER A 46 5.36 17.52 -0.15
N PRO A 47 4.36 17.32 -1.02
CA PRO A 47 3.96 18.32 -2.01
C PRO A 47 3.60 19.67 -1.42
N ASP A 48 3.28 19.72 -0.12
CA ASP A 48 2.97 20.93 0.63
C ASP A 48 4.25 21.63 1.15
N GLY A 49 5.43 21.13 0.78
CA GLY A 49 6.72 21.72 1.14
C GLY A 49 7.15 21.44 2.59
N GLN A 50 6.63 20.40 3.21
CA GLN A 50 6.95 20.04 4.59
C GLN A 50 7.80 18.78 4.65
N TRP A 51 8.80 18.79 5.55
CA TRP A 51 9.51 17.57 5.92
C TRP A 51 8.60 16.69 6.78
N GLU A 52 8.18 15.57 6.24
CA GLU A 52 7.30 14.63 6.90
C GLU A 52 7.94 13.25 6.96
N VAL A 53 7.50 12.45 7.89
CA VAL A 53 7.87 11.04 8.06
C VAL A 53 9.27 10.83 8.66
N GLU A 54 10.30 11.55 8.20
CA GLU A 54 11.65 11.37 8.74
C GLU A 54 11.67 11.65 10.23
N ASN A 55 12.32 10.78 11.02
CA ASN A 55 12.42 10.80 12.47
C ASN A 55 11.09 10.65 13.26
N HIS A 56 9.95 10.53 12.58
CA HIS A 56 8.66 10.33 13.22
C HIS A 56 7.99 9.02 12.77
N GLY A 57 7.98 8.77 11.49
CA GLY A 57 7.24 7.67 10.88
C GLY A 57 5.81 8.05 10.51
N VAL A 58 4.99 7.03 10.33
CA VAL A 58 3.57 7.16 10.02
C VAL A 58 2.79 6.40 11.10
N ASP A 59 1.92 7.12 11.79
CA ASP A 59 1.05 6.53 12.81
C ASP A 59 -0.03 5.66 12.14
N PRO A 60 -0.46 4.56 12.76
CA PRO A 60 -1.61 3.82 12.29
C PRO A 60 -2.92 4.56 12.62
N ASP A 61 -3.97 4.27 11.87
CA ASP A 61 -5.34 4.71 12.18
C ASP A 61 -6.01 3.78 13.19
N ILE A 62 -5.58 2.51 13.19
CA ILE A 62 -6.00 1.49 14.16
C ILE A 62 -4.73 0.84 14.72
N GLU A 63 -4.44 1.15 15.98
CA GLU A 63 -3.25 0.62 16.62
C GLU A 63 -3.49 -0.80 17.12
N ILE A 64 -2.66 -1.73 16.64
CA ILE A 64 -2.65 -3.14 17.06
C ILE A 64 -1.22 -3.55 17.30
N GLU A 65 -0.95 -4.06 18.49
CA GLU A 65 0.38 -4.56 18.86
C GLU A 65 0.67 -5.88 18.14
N PHE A 66 1.95 -6.09 17.82
CA PHE A 66 2.44 -7.40 17.39
C PHE A 66 2.57 -8.29 18.63
N ASP A 67 1.89 -9.43 18.63
CA ASP A 67 1.98 -10.42 19.70
C ASP A 67 2.80 -11.63 19.25
N PRO A 68 4.05 -11.78 19.72
CA PRO A 68 4.91 -12.91 19.35
C PRO A 68 4.35 -14.27 19.80
N LYS A 69 3.55 -14.31 20.87
CA LYS A 69 2.93 -15.54 21.33
C LYS A 69 1.81 -15.96 20.38
N ALA A 70 0.89 -15.05 20.07
CA ALA A 70 -0.18 -15.31 19.11
C ALA A 70 0.40 -15.74 17.76
N TRP A 71 1.47 -15.05 17.29
CA TRP A 71 2.15 -15.41 16.04
C TRP A 71 2.67 -16.85 16.02
N ARG A 72 3.27 -17.30 17.12
CA ARG A 72 3.74 -18.70 17.26
C ARG A 72 2.60 -19.71 17.26
N GLU A 73 1.41 -19.31 17.68
CA GLU A 73 0.19 -20.11 17.69
C GLU A 73 -0.57 -20.05 16.35
N GLY A 74 -0.04 -19.32 15.36
CA GLY A 74 -0.61 -19.19 14.02
C GLY A 74 -1.62 -18.06 13.87
N HIS A 75 -1.65 -17.12 14.82
CA HIS A 75 -2.53 -15.95 14.81
C HIS A 75 -1.75 -14.67 14.50
N ASP A 76 -2.29 -13.85 13.62
CA ASP A 76 -1.79 -12.50 13.33
C ASP A 76 -2.88 -11.47 13.68
N PRO A 77 -2.81 -10.85 14.86
CA PRO A 77 -3.83 -9.90 15.28
C PRO A 77 -3.98 -8.69 14.35
N GLN A 78 -2.90 -8.27 13.70
CA GLN A 78 -2.93 -7.16 12.75
C GLN A 78 -3.67 -7.54 11.46
N LEU A 79 -3.35 -8.70 10.90
CA LEU A 79 -4.02 -9.24 9.72
C LEU A 79 -5.49 -9.55 10.00
N GLU A 80 -5.78 -10.20 11.12
CA GLU A 80 -7.14 -10.54 11.54
C GLU A 80 -8.01 -9.28 11.66
N LYS A 81 -7.48 -8.22 12.28
CA LYS A 81 -8.16 -6.93 12.36
C LYS A 81 -8.40 -6.29 10.99
N ALA A 82 -7.42 -6.39 10.09
CA ALA A 82 -7.56 -5.87 8.73
C ALA A 82 -8.64 -6.63 7.94
N VAL A 83 -8.70 -7.95 8.08
CA VAL A 83 -9.73 -8.79 7.46
C VAL A 83 -11.12 -8.46 8.02
N ASP A 84 -11.25 -8.33 9.33
CA ASP A 84 -12.51 -7.94 9.97
C ASP A 84 -13.01 -6.58 9.46
N TRP A 85 -12.12 -5.61 9.39
CA TRP A 85 -12.45 -4.28 8.89
C TRP A 85 -12.93 -4.33 7.43
N LEU A 86 -12.21 -5.05 6.58
CA LEU A 86 -12.58 -5.21 5.17
C LEU A 86 -13.93 -5.94 5.00
N GLN A 87 -14.19 -6.95 5.80
CA GLN A 87 -15.47 -7.67 5.77
C GLN A 87 -16.64 -6.76 6.16
N GLN A 88 -16.44 -5.88 7.14
CA GLN A 88 -17.45 -4.91 7.53
C GLN A 88 -17.70 -3.87 6.43
N GLU A 89 -16.65 -3.38 5.79
CA GLU A 89 -16.77 -2.45 4.67
C GLU A 89 -17.46 -3.10 3.45
N LEU A 90 -17.15 -4.34 3.14
CA LEU A 90 -17.82 -5.08 2.06
C LEU A 90 -19.31 -5.29 2.31
N LYS A 91 -19.72 -5.45 3.58
CA LYS A 91 -21.15 -5.50 3.93
C LYS A 91 -21.84 -4.16 3.70
N LYS A 92 -21.18 -3.04 4.02
CA LYS A 92 -21.71 -1.69 3.80
C LYS A 92 -21.71 -1.30 2.31
N ARG A 93 -20.71 -1.73 1.58
CA ARG A 93 -20.48 -1.39 0.17
C ARG A 93 -20.22 -2.66 -0.64
N PRO A 94 -21.26 -3.45 -0.94
CA PRO A 94 -21.07 -4.68 -1.71
C PRO A 94 -20.54 -4.37 -3.11
N VAL A 95 -19.57 -5.14 -3.54
CA VAL A 95 -18.95 -5.00 -4.88
C VAL A 95 -20.00 -5.35 -5.95
N LYS A 96 -20.36 -4.36 -6.76
CA LYS A 96 -21.17 -4.59 -7.96
C LYS A 96 -20.27 -5.16 -9.05
N ARG A 97 -20.46 -6.43 -9.38
CA ARG A 97 -19.77 -7.04 -10.52
C ARG A 97 -20.46 -6.56 -11.80
N PRO A 98 -19.73 -6.00 -12.76
CA PRO A 98 -20.29 -5.66 -14.04
C PRO A 98 -20.79 -6.93 -14.74
N LEU A 99 -21.94 -6.84 -15.36
CA LEU A 99 -22.43 -7.91 -16.22
C LEU A 99 -21.51 -8.00 -17.44
N ARG A 100 -21.14 -9.24 -17.77
CA ARG A 100 -20.35 -9.49 -18.98
C ARG A 100 -21.18 -9.12 -20.20
N PRO A 101 -20.72 -8.22 -21.07
CA PRO A 101 -21.43 -7.92 -22.31
C PRO A 101 -21.48 -9.16 -23.21
N PRO A 102 -22.48 -9.29 -24.09
CA PRO A 102 -22.48 -10.33 -25.09
C PRO A 102 -21.26 -10.18 -26.01
N TYR A 103 -20.78 -11.28 -26.53
CA TYR A 103 -19.68 -11.23 -27.50
C TYR A 103 -20.12 -10.45 -28.74
N PRO A 104 -19.29 -9.53 -29.27
CA PRO A 104 -19.59 -8.86 -30.52
C PRO A 104 -19.65 -9.89 -31.65
N ASN A 105 -20.69 -9.80 -32.48
CA ASN A 105 -20.81 -10.61 -33.68
C ASN A 105 -20.25 -9.83 -34.88
N TYR A 106 -19.00 -10.11 -35.20
CA TYR A 106 -18.32 -9.51 -36.36
C TYR A 106 -18.76 -10.12 -37.72
N HIS A 107 -19.61 -11.15 -37.71
CA HIS A 107 -20.03 -11.89 -38.89
C HIS A 107 -21.52 -11.70 -39.21
N SER A 108 -22.22 -10.79 -38.54
CA SER A 108 -23.59 -10.45 -38.92
C SER A 108 -23.57 -9.78 -40.31
N ARG A 109 -23.76 -10.58 -41.36
CA ARG A 109 -24.09 -10.04 -42.66
C ARG A 109 -25.53 -9.53 -42.59
N GLU A 110 -25.76 -8.25 -42.75
CA GLU A 110 -27.07 -7.76 -43.17
C GLU A 110 -27.35 -8.40 -44.52
N LEU A 111 -28.28 -9.33 -44.55
CA LEU A 111 -28.85 -9.77 -45.83
C LEU A 111 -29.61 -8.58 -46.38
N THR A 112 -28.94 -7.76 -47.17
CA THR A 112 -29.61 -6.78 -48.02
C THR A 112 -30.49 -7.59 -48.97
N SER A 113 -31.77 -7.69 -48.63
CA SER A 113 -32.80 -8.16 -49.54
C SER A 113 -32.85 -7.18 -50.71
N GLY A 114 -32.12 -7.54 -51.75
CA GLY A 114 -32.27 -6.83 -53.05
C GLY A 114 -33.71 -6.96 -53.52
N LYS A 115 -34.31 -5.82 -53.73
CA LYS A 115 -35.45 -5.69 -54.61
C LYS A 115 -34.93 -5.38 -56.03
#